data_f066a62fd1716c3d02bac7219d1b81de
#
_entry.id   f066a62fd1716c3d02bac7219d1b81de
#
_cell.length_a   1.000
_cell.length_b   1.000
_cell.length_c   1.000
_cell.angle_alpha   90.00
_cell.angle_beta   90.00
_cell.angle_gamma   90.00
#
_symmetry.space_group_name_H-M   'P 1'
#
loop_
_entity.id
_entity.type
_entity.pdbx_description
1 polymer ?
#
loop_
_entity_poly.entity_id
_entity_poly.type
_entity_poly.pdbx_seq_one_letter_code
_entity_poly.pdbx_strand_id
1 'polypeptide(L)'
;MRQFMYSDSKMETLRMNDTDHLPQKLKGYIEGFYGHLLGWGDRFRLLDKLASLSMNAYLYAPKDDPQHRFHWRVDYDPDWRAGFVQFCNNARTRNISIIAGIAPGLDFNFADLDKTANTQDNATKDNDFTILCNKAAQLRADGADHIALLMDDIAADFANRAGVYEREGHAHAVLANRLAAYLECPVMLVPRIYADELVTEADEQSVTYLDDMAVSLDLACAIMHCGSHIVAPSIGRGEAVARARSLKHRIIFWDNVYAQDYCPRRLFTGPYRGRDGVNDIMLNPTGMIETDLLLLDIMADTQSWPDIIKAAGIPDEFMILAAYFDAPYGFDAEFDLPDDADALAALEVVLWSWKSPLQREWYPYLMGLKHDILIRRGELPKLRITKTQTSALASHLLAPQTGFKADDETADDET
;
A
#
# COMPACT_ATOMS: atom_id res chain seq x y z
N MET A 1 -55.38 -11.47 1.48
CA MET A 1 -54.27 -11.35 2.46
C MET A 1 -53.24 -12.46 2.22
N ARG A 2 -52.61 -12.49 1.04
CA ARG A 2 -51.51 -13.43 0.64
C ARG A 2 -50.89 -12.90 -0.66
N GLN A 3 -50.13 -11.81 -0.61
CA GLN A 3 -49.42 -11.32 -1.81
C GLN A 3 -48.33 -10.27 -1.49
N PHE A 4 -47.52 -10.53 -0.45
CA PHE A 4 -46.39 -9.65 -0.14
C PHE A 4 -45.19 -10.37 0.52
N MET A 5 -44.84 -11.58 0.11
CA MET A 5 -43.67 -12.29 0.65
C MET A 5 -42.81 -12.98 -0.38
N TYR A 6 -42.75 -12.50 -1.64
CA TYR A 6 -41.96 -13.16 -2.69
C TYR A 6 -40.95 -12.21 -3.39
N SER A 7 -40.69 -11.03 -2.87
CA SER A 7 -39.80 -10.05 -3.52
C SER A 7 -38.37 -9.99 -2.93
N ASP A 8 -38.21 -10.27 -1.63
CA ASP A 8 -36.92 -10.04 -0.98
C ASP A 8 -35.89 -11.17 -1.19
N SER A 9 -36.33 -12.43 -1.25
CA SER A 9 -35.41 -13.56 -1.43
C SER A 9 -34.76 -13.62 -2.82
N LYS A 10 -35.45 -13.10 -3.86
CA LYS A 10 -34.88 -13.04 -5.22
C LYS A 10 -33.91 -11.88 -5.42
N MET A 11 -34.04 -10.80 -4.67
CA MET A 11 -33.08 -9.70 -4.70
C MET A 11 -31.82 -9.99 -3.86
N GLU A 12 -31.94 -10.74 -2.77
CA GLU A 12 -30.78 -11.22 -2.00
C GLU A 12 -29.98 -12.27 -2.80
N THR A 13 -30.64 -13.20 -3.49
CA THR A 13 -29.97 -14.25 -4.27
C THR A 13 -29.28 -13.70 -5.54
N LEU A 14 -29.81 -12.60 -6.14
CA LEU A 14 -29.19 -11.93 -7.28
C LEU A 14 -27.99 -11.04 -6.86
N ARG A 15 -27.95 -10.56 -5.60
CA ARG A 15 -26.82 -9.79 -5.08
C ARG A 15 -25.65 -10.64 -4.61
N MET A 16 -25.88 -11.88 -4.17
CA MET A 16 -24.79 -12.79 -3.78
C MET A 16 -23.94 -13.26 -4.97
N ASN A 17 -24.45 -13.25 -6.18
CA ASN A 17 -23.72 -13.68 -7.37
C ASN A 17 -22.88 -12.58 -8.06
N ASP A 18 -23.06 -11.31 -7.69
CA ASP A 18 -22.34 -10.19 -8.34
C ASP A 18 -21.12 -9.71 -7.52
N THR A 19 -21.00 -10.14 -6.25
CA THR A 19 -19.90 -9.76 -5.34
C THR A 19 -18.71 -10.72 -5.39
N ASP A 20 -18.84 -11.88 -6.07
CA ASP A 20 -17.77 -12.89 -6.14
C ASP A 20 -16.69 -12.56 -7.18
N HIS A 21 -16.90 -11.53 -7.99
CA HIS A 21 -15.93 -11.09 -8.99
C HIS A 21 -15.41 -9.69 -8.68
N LEU A 22 -14.08 -9.54 -8.71
CA LEU A 22 -13.44 -8.22 -8.66
C LEU A 22 -13.98 -7.32 -9.79
N PRO A 23 -14.23 -6.02 -9.52
CA PRO A 23 -14.59 -5.05 -10.54
C PRO A 23 -13.63 -5.12 -11.74
N GLN A 24 -14.16 -4.92 -12.97
CA GLN A 24 -13.34 -5.00 -14.20
C GLN A 24 -12.15 -4.03 -14.21
N LYS A 25 -12.26 -2.91 -13.51
CA LYS A 25 -11.20 -1.93 -13.29
C LYS A 25 -11.19 -1.58 -11.82
N LEU A 26 -10.01 -1.57 -11.21
CA LEU A 26 -9.84 -1.37 -9.79
C LEU A 26 -8.98 -0.15 -9.57
N LYS A 27 -9.58 0.95 -9.13
CA LYS A 27 -8.89 2.18 -8.77
C LYS A 27 -9.30 2.60 -7.36
N GLY A 28 -8.32 2.86 -6.50
CA GLY A 28 -8.68 3.14 -5.11
C GLY A 28 -7.51 3.41 -4.18
N TYR A 29 -7.78 3.18 -2.90
CA TYR A 29 -6.91 3.50 -1.78
C TYR A 29 -6.46 2.25 -1.05
N ILE A 30 -5.21 2.22 -0.62
CA ILE A 30 -4.63 1.20 0.23
C ILE A 30 -4.29 1.83 1.58
N GLU A 31 -4.87 1.33 2.66
CA GLU A 31 -4.41 1.59 4.02
C GLU A 31 -3.35 0.54 4.34
N GLY A 32 -2.11 0.73 3.86
CA GLY A 32 -1.04 -0.26 3.93
C GLY A 32 0.30 0.29 4.44
N PHE A 33 0.33 1.57 4.82
CA PHE A 33 1.50 2.28 5.34
C PHE A 33 1.79 1.91 6.80
N TYR A 34 3.02 2.19 7.23
CA TYR A 34 3.48 2.04 8.60
C TYR A 34 3.36 3.36 9.39
N GLY A 35 3.30 3.25 10.73
CA GLY A 35 3.43 4.38 11.64
C GLY A 35 2.14 5.14 11.88
N HIS A 36 1.01 4.70 11.33
CA HIS A 36 -0.28 5.32 11.55
C HIS A 36 -1.44 4.35 11.37
N LEU A 37 -2.43 4.44 12.24
CA LEU A 37 -3.69 3.70 12.15
C LEU A 37 -4.84 4.70 12.08
N LEU A 38 -5.58 4.70 10.97
CA LEU A 38 -6.70 5.61 10.78
C LEU A 38 -7.88 5.29 11.72
N GLY A 39 -8.55 6.34 12.17
CA GLY A 39 -9.84 6.18 12.86
C GLY A 39 -11.00 5.93 11.88
N TRP A 40 -12.12 5.40 12.37
CA TRP A 40 -13.30 5.15 11.53
C TRP A 40 -13.80 6.45 10.85
N GLY A 41 -13.72 7.60 11.56
CA GLY A 41 -14.10 8.89 10.99
C GLY A 41 -13.29 9.27 9.75
N ASP A 42 -11.97 9.03 9.76
CA ASP A 42 -11.10 9.31 8.63
C ASP A 42 -11.34 8.34 7.48
N ARG A 43 -11.59 7.05 7.77
CA ARG A 43 -11.97 6.06 6.77
C ARG A 43 -13.27 6.43 6.06
N PHE A 44 -14.28 6.97 6.79
CA PHE A 44 -15.51 7.47 6.15
C PHE A 44 -15.25 8.66 5.24
N ARG A 45 -14.37 9.58 5.61
CA ARG A 45 -13.96 10.70 4.76
C ARG A 45 -13.27 10.21 3.47
N LEU A 46 -12.44 9.17 3.57
CA LEU A 46 -11.82 8.52 2.41
C LEU A 46 -12.86 7.88 1.50
N LEU A 47 -13.88 7.20 2.04
CA LEU A 47 -14.98 6.67 1.22
C LEU A 47 -15.73 7.78 0.47
N ASP A 48 -16.02 8.92 1.13
CA ASP A 48 -16.66 10.06 0.48
C ASP A 48 -15.79 10.62 -0.65
N LYS A 49 -14.48 10.72 -0.43
CA LYS A 49 -13.53 11.18 -1.45
C LYS A 49 -13.45 10.20 -2.63
N LEU A 50 -13.27 8.91 -2.37
CA LEU A 50 -13.21 7.88 -3.41
C LEU A 50 -14.47 7.89 -4.28
N ALA A 51 -15.65 7.98 -3.66
CA ALA A 51 -16.92 8.08 -4.39
C ALA A 51 -16.98 9.32 -5.28
N SER A 52 -16.56 10.48 -4.77
CA SER A 52 -16.55 11.73 -5.53
C SER A 52 -15.63 11.69 -6.76
N LEU A 53 -14.60 10.85 -6.71
CA LEU A 53 -13.61 10.65 -7.78
C LEU A 53 -13.93 9.42 -8.65
N SER A 54 -15.07 8.77 -8.44
CA SER A 54 -15.46 7.52 -9.13
C SER A 54 -14.42 6.40 -8.98
N MET A 55 -13.69 6.39 -7.86
CA MET A 55 -12.83 5.30 -7.45
C MET A 55 -13.65 4.26 -6.70
N ASN A 56 -13.32 2.98 -6.85
CA ASN A 56 -14.24 1.89 -6.50
C ASN A 56 -13.65 0.83 -5.55
N ALA A 57 -12.49 1.08 -4.95
CA ALA A 57 -11.86 0.10 -4.07
C ALA A 57 -11.16 0.74 -2.87
N TYR A 58 -11.21 0.03 -1.74
CA TYR A 58 -10.45 0.32 -0.53
C TYR A 58 -9.86 -0.98 0.01
N LEU A 59 -8.54 -1.06 0.13
CA LEU A 59 -7.85 -2.16 0.78
C LEU A 59 -7.54 -1.80 2.24
N TYR A 60 -8.16 -2.52 3.17
CA TYR A 60 -7.87 -2.45 4.60
C TYR A 60 -6.71 -3.40 4.92
N ALA A 61 -5.52 -2.89 5.05
CA ALA A 61 -4.31 -3.66 5.36
C ALA A 61 -3.29 -2.87 6.22
N PRO A 62 -3.75 -2.14 7.28
CA PRO A 62 -2.87 -1.26 8.05
C PRO A 62 -1.81 -2.05 8.79
N LYS A 63 -0.54 -1.75 8.57
CA LYS A 63 0.59 -2.46 9.18
C LYS A 63 0.63 -2.31 10.71
N ASP A 64 0.04 -1.23 11.24
CA ASP A 64 -0.03 -0.94 12.68
C ASP A 64 -1.28 -1.54 13.36
N ASP A 65 -2.16 -2.22 12.61
CA ASP A 65 -3.22 -3.05 13.20
C ASP A 65 -2.63 -4.40 13.65
N PRO A 66 -2.56 -4.67 14.97
CA PRO A 66 -1.96 -5.91 15.44
C PRO A 66 -2.67 -7.16 14.92
N GLN A 67 -4.01 -7.13 14.82
CA GLN A 67 -4.80 -8.26 14.37
C GLN A 67 -4.73 -8.48 12.85
N HIS A 68 -4.30 -7.49 12.09
CA HIS A 68 -4.00 -7.67 10.68
C HIS A 68 -2.70 -8.46 10.46
N ARG A 69 -1.64 -8.21 11.28
CA ARG A 69 -0.29 -8.70 11.01
C ARG A 69 0.36 -9.45 12.20
N PHE A 70 0.77 -8.75 13.27
CA PHE A 70 1.59 -9.33 14.35
C PHE A 70 0.83 -10.35 15.19
N HIS A 71 -0.46 -10.14 15.38
CA HIS A 71 -1.36 -10.99 16.14
C HIS A 71 -2.52 -11.47 15.25
N TRP A 72 -2.21 -11.80 14.00
CA TRP A 72 -3.22 -12.18 13.02
C TRP A 72 -4.08 -13.39 13.45
N ARG A 73 -3.58 -14.21 14.38
CA ARG A 73 -4.33 -15.33 14.96
C ARG A 73 -5.41 -14.89 15.95
N VAL A 74 -5.34 -13.66 16.44
CA VAL A 74 -6.30 -13.12 17.41
C VAL A 74 -7.50 -12.53 16.67
N ASP A 75 -8.71 -12.88 17.07
CA ASP A 75 -9.93 -12.32 16.52
C ASP A 75 -10.04 -10.82 16.82
N TYR A 76 -10.75 -10.10 15.96
CA TYR A 76 -11.13 -8.73 16.22
C TYR A 76 -12.18 -8.64 17.33
N ASP A 77 -12.06 -7.64 18.20
CA ASP A 77 -13.04 -7.41 19.26
C ASP A 77 -14.39 -6.92 18.70
N PRO A 78 -15.48 -7.03 19.51
CA PRO A 78 -16.82 -6.67 19.05
C PRO A 78 -16.97 -5.20 18.65
N ASP A 79 -16.26 -4.26 19.29
CA ASP A 79 -16.35 -2.83 18.98
C ASP A 79 -15.67 -2.52 17.64
N TRP A 80 -14.50 -3.11 17.40
CA TRP A 80 -13.84 -3.02 16.11
C TRP A 80 -14.73 -3.59 15.00
N ARG A 81 -15.29 -4.79 15.22
CA ARG A 81 -16.19 -5.45 14.27
C ARG A 81 -17.40 -4.60 13.93
N ALA A 82 -18.03 -3.99 14.95
CA ALA A 82 -19.16 -3.09 14.73
C ALA A 82 -18.77 -1.89 13.85
N GLY A 83 -17.59 -1.29 14.07
CA GLY A 83 -17.03 -0.24 13.23
C GLY A 83 -16.78 -0.71 11.80
N PHE A 84 -16.19 -1.89 11.63
CA PHE A 84 -15.90 -2.47 10.31
C PHE A 84 -17.19 -2.79 9.52
N VAL A 85 -18.21 -3.33 10.16
CA VAL A 85 -19.55 -3.55 9.55
C VAL A 85 -20.13 -2.23 9.05
N GLN A 86 -20.07 -1.16 9.88
CA GLN A 86 -20.54 0.15 9.45
C GLN A 86 -19.74 0.69 8.28
N PHE A 87 -18.42 0.51 8.28
CA PHE A 87 -17.53 0.92 7.20
C PHE A 87 -17.89 0.19 5.90
N CYS A 88 -18.03 -1.13 5.90
CA CYS A 88 -18.43 -1.91 4.73
C CYS A 88 -19.81 -1.51 4.20
N ASN A 89 -20.78 -1.27 5.08
CA ASN A 89 -22.11 -0.82 4.68
C ASN A 89 -22.07 0.58 4.02
N ASN A 90 -21.27 1.50 4.57
CA ASN A 90 -21.06 2.82 3.98
C ASN A 90 -20.37 2.76 2.61
N ALA A 91 -19.37 1.90 2.47
CA ALA A 91 -18.68 1.66 1.20
C ALA A 91 -19.64 1.14 0.13
N ARG A 92 -20.47 0.16 0.49
CA ARG A 92 -21.45 -0.45 -0.43
C ARG A 92 -22.45 0.59 -0.97
N THR A 93 -22.92 1.54 -0.13
CA THR A 93 -23.83 2.62 -0.59
C THR A 93 -23.17 3.58 -1.58
N ARG A 94 -21.83 3.56 -1.67
CA ARG A 94 -21.00 4.39 -2.55
C ARG A 94 -20.42 3.61 -3.74
N ASN A 95 -20.79 2.34 -3.89
CA ASN A 95 -20.23 1.40 -4.90
C ASN A 95 -18.70 1.24 -4.77
N ILE A 96 -18.20 1.21 -3.54
CA ILE A 96 -16.79 0.96 -3.22
C ILE A 96 -16.68 -0.44 -2.65
N SER A 97 -15.83 -1.27 -3.24
CA SER A 97 -15.52 -2.61 -2.75
C SER A 97 -14.50 -2.54 -1.61
N ILE A 98 -14.82 -3.18 -0.50
CA ILE A 98 -13.89 -3.34 0.62
C ILE A 98 -13.13 -4.65 0.47
N ILE A 99 -11.81 -4.54 0.41
CA ILE A 99 -10.88 -5.66 0.40
C ILE A 99 -10.27 -5.73 1.80
N ALA A 100 -10.48 -6.81 2.54
CA ALA A 100 -9.89 -6.98 3.87
C ALA A 100 -8.59 -7.78 3.77
N GLY A 101 -7.49 -7.19 4.25
CA GLY A 101 -6.18 -7.80 4.27
C GLY A 101 -5.95 -8.66 5.51
N ILE A 102 -5.26 -9.78 5.35
CA ILE A 102 -4.68 -10.57 6.43
C ILE A 102 -3.24 -10.88 6.08
N ALA A 103 -2.29 -10.57 6.98
CA ALA A 103 -0.85 -10.69 6.75
C ALA A 103 -0.20 -11.74 7.68
N PRO A 104 -0.40 -13.05 7.42
CA PRO A 104 0.14 -14.12 8.25
C PRO A 104 1.63 -14.41 7.97
N GLY A 105 2.23 -13.78 6.96
CA GLY A 105 3.53 -14.13 6.40
C GLY A 105 4.70 -14.14 7.39
N LEU A 106 4.60 -13.39 8.50
CA LEU A 106 5.68 -13.33 9.50
C LEU A 106 5.99 -14.68 10.15
N ASP A 107 4.98 -15.50 10.42
CA ASP A 107 5.11 -16.68 11.25
C ASP A 107 4.15 -17.83 10.91
N PHE A 108 3.53 -17.80 9.70
CA PHE A 108 2.64 -18.89 9.25
C PHE A 108 3.40 -20.19 9.11
N ASN A 109 2.88 -21.26 9.72
CA ASN A 109 3.46 -22.61 9.64
C ASN A 109 2.87 -23.39 8.45
N PHE A 110 3.63 -23.53 7.38
CA PHE A 110 3.20 -24.25 6.17
C PHE A 110 2.99 -25.76 6.37
N ALA A 111 3.55 -26.37 7.41
CA ALA A 111 3.25 -27.76 7.76
C ALA A 111 1.77 -27.96 8.13
N ASP A 112 1.06 -26.90 8.48
CA ASP A 112 -0.37 -26.96 8.81
C ASP A 112 -1.26 -27.05 7.56
N LEU A 113 -0.73 -26.73 6.37
CA LEU A 113 -1.48 -26.90 5.11
C LEU A 113 -1.76 -28.38 4.79
N ASP A 114 -0.88 -29.32 5.15
CA ASP A 114 -1.07 -30.74 4.81
C ASP A 114 -1.97 -31.50 5.77
N LYS A 115 -2.23 -30.92 6.94
CA LYS A 115 -3.14 -31.50 7.92
C LYS A 115 -4.58 -31.33 7.40
N THR A 116 -5.13 -32.37 6.80
CA THR A 116 -6.57 -32.40 6.46
C THR A 116 -7.37 -32.05 7.71
N ALA A 117 -8.29 -31.10 7.58
CA ALA A 117 -9.24 -30.73 8.62
C ALA A 117 -10.14 -31.95 8.93
N ASN A 118 -9.61 -32.89 9.71
CA ASN A 118 -10.37 -34.00 10.24
C ASN A 118 -11.16 -33.43 11.43
N THR A 119 -12.44 -33.12 11.21
CA THR A 119 -13.35 -32.43 12.13
C THR A 119 -13.56 -33.15 13.48
N GLN A 120 -12.89 -34.25 13.74
CA GLN A 120 -13.02 -35.03 14.96
C GLN A 120 -11.80 -34.96 15.92
N ASP A 121 -10.70 -34.37 15.52
CA ASP A 121 -9.51 -34.26 16.38
C ASP A 121 -9.40 -32.83 16.96
N ASN A 122 -9.44 -32.70 18.29
CA ASN A 122 -9.27 -31.41 18.98
C ASN A 122 -7.92 -30.72 18.65
N ALA A 123 -6.93 -31.45 18.12
CA ALA A 123 -5.65 -30.93 17.67
C ALA A 123 -5.75 -30.09 16.36
N THR A 124 -6.87 -30.14 15.64
CA THR A 124 -7.06 -29.40 14.37
C THR A 124 -7.65 -28.00 14.58
N LYS A 125 -8.14 -27.68 15.77
CA LYS A 125 -8.74 -26.36 16.06
C LYS A 125 -7.72 -25.22 16.14
N ASP A 126 -6.44 -25.53 16.42
CA ASP A 126 -5.39 -24.56 16.70
C ASP A 126 -4.32 -24.50 15.60
N ASN A 127 -4.56 -25.05 14.39
CA ASN A 127 -3.60 -24.93 13.31
C ASN A 127 -3.78 -23.59 12.56
N ASP A 128 -2.67 -23.07 12.04
CA ASP A 128 -2.62 -21.77 11.40
C ASP A 128 -3.59 -21.63 10.22
N PHE A 129 -3.75 -22.67 9.42
CA PHE A 129 -4.66 -22.62 8.29
C PHE A 129 -6.13 -22.52 8.72
N THR A 130 -6.53 -23.25 9.75
CA THR A 130 -7.91 -23.15 10.28
C THR A 130 -8.18 -21.76 10.88
N ILE A 131 -7.22 -21.20 11.63
CA ILE A 131 -7.33 -19.85 12.19
C ILE A 131 -7.46 -18.82 11.07
N LEU A 132 -6.63 -18.90 10.03
CA LEU A 132 -6.68 -18.01 8.87
C LEU A 132 -8.04 -18.09 8.16
N CYS A 133 -8.54 -19.29 7.92
CA CYS A 133 -9.85 -19.51 7.30
C CYS A 133 -11.00 -18.90 8.12
N ASN A 134 -10.98 -19.10 9.43
CA ASN A 134 -12.00 -18.55 10.34
C ASN A 134 -11.98 -17.03 10.34
N LYS A 135 -10.78 -16.42 10.39
CA LYS A 135 -10.64 -14.97 10.36
C LYS A 135 -11.11 -14.38 9.02
N ALA A 136 -10.73 -14.99 7.91
CA ALA A 136 -11.16 -14.55 6.59
C ALA A 136 -12.69 -14.67 6.43
N ALA A 137 -13.28 -15.78 6.90
CA ALA A 137 -14.74 -15.97 6.89
C ALA A 137 -15.44 -14.92 7.78
N GLN A 138 -14.87 -14.58 8.94
CA GLN A 138 -15.41 -13.54 9.80
C GLN A 138 -15.42 -12.17 9.10
N LEU A 139 -14.29 -11.76 8.47
CA LEU A 139 -14.20 -10.48 7.76
C LEU A 139 -15.21 -10.42 6.59
N ARG A 140 -15.40 -11.53 5.88
CA ARG A 140 -16.45 -11.67 4.85
C ARG A 140 -17.85 -11.52 5.43
N ALA A 141 -18.11 -12.18 6.55
CA ALA A 141 -19.41 -12.10 7.24
C ALA A 141 -19.69 -10.69 7.79
N ASP A 142 -18.65 -9.96 8.20
CA ASP A 142 -18.71 -8.58 8.65
C ASP A 142 -18.83 -7.57 7.48
N GLY A 143 -18.79 -8.04 6.24
CA GLY A 143 -19.16 -7.25 5.07
C GLY A 143 -18.04 -6.93 4.08
N ALA A 144 -16.82 -7.43 4.27
CA ALA A 144 -15.77 -7.33 3.26
C ALA A 144 -16.21 -8.01 1.95
N ASP A 145 -16.01 -7.35 0.83
CA ASP A 145 -16.34 -7.90 -0.49
C ASP A 145 -15.29 -8.89 -0.98
N HIS A 146 -14.03 -8.70 -0.59
CA HIS A 146 -12.90 -9.58 -0.95
C HIS A 146 -11.90 -9.72 0.17
N ILE A 147 -11.07 -10.76 0.10
CA ILE A 147 -9.94 -11.00 1.00
C ILE A 147 -8.63 -10.84 0.22
N ALA A 148 -7.67 -10.13 0.81
CA ALA A 148 -6.29 -10.10 0.37
C ALA A 148 -5.41 -10.85 1.37
N LEU A 149 -4.61 -11.79 0.87
CA LEU A 149 -3.60 -12.50 1.63
C LEU A 149 -2.25 -11.80 1.40
N LEU A 150 -1.67 -11.25 2.46
CA LEU A 150 -0.43 -10.47 2.36
C LEU A 150 0.76 -11.30 2.89
N MET A 151 1.74 -11.49 2.02
CA MET A 151 2.99 -12.19 2.30
C MET A 151 4.20 -11.24 2.15
N ASP A 152 3.95 -9.94 2.08
CA ASP A 152 4.94 -8.88 1.92
C ASP A 152 5.71 -8.57 3.20
N ASP A 153 6.86 -7.93 3.06
CA ASP A 153 7.73 -7.43 4.14
C ASP A 153 8.08 -8.50 5.18
N ILE A 154 8.43 -9.69 4.74
CA ILE A 154 8.88 -10.80 5.58
C ILE A 154 10.31 -11.19 5.26
N ALA A 155 10.98 -11.78 6.24
CA ALA A 155 12.35 -12.28 6.08
C ALA A 155 12.41 -13.45 5.09
N ALA A 156 13.56 -13.63 4.45
CA ALA A 156 13.88 -14.78 3.59
C ALA A 156 14.22 -16.01 4.43
N ASP A 157 13.31 -16.43 5.32
CA ASP A 157 13.50 -17.51 6.29
C ASP A 157 12.52 -18.68 6.08
N PHE A 158 11.92 -18.76 4.89
CA PHE A 158 10.88 -19.74 4.54
C PHE A 158 11.23 -21.18 4.95
N ALA A 159 12.49 -21.61 4.77
CA ALA A 159 12.93 -22.95 5.09
C ALA A 159 12.62 -23.36 6.55
N ASN A 160 12.56 -22.41 7.47
CA ASN A 160 12.26 -22.69 8.88
C ASN A 160 10.80 -23.07 9.13
N ARG A 161 9.91 -22.79 8.16
CA ARG A 161 8.45 -22.92 8.28
C ARG A 161 7.83 -23.69 7.11
N ALA A 162 8.65 -24.16 6.19
CA ALA A 162 8.25 -24.69 4.89
C ALA A 162 7.38 -25.96 4.95
N GLY A 163 7.44 -26.76 6.05
CA GLY A 163 6.77 -28.06 6.08
C GLY A 163 7.34 -28.98 4.99
N VAL A 164 6.49 -29.43 4.09
CA VAL A 164 6.85 -30.28 2.95
C VAL A 164 7.20 -29.50 1.67
N TYR A 165 7.06 -28.19 1.70
CA TYR A 165 7.23 -27.35 0.52
C TYR A 165 8.69 -26.96 0.33
N GLU A 166 9.21 -27.21 -0.86
CA GLU A 166 10.59 -26.85 -1.23
C GLU A 166 10.70 -25.41 -1.78
N ARG A 167 9.59 -24.91 -2.38
CA ARG A 167 9.56 -23.64 -3.09
C ARG A 167 8.57 -22.68 -2.44
N GLU A 168 9.07 -21.51 -2.02
CA GLU A 168 8.27 -20.53 -1.31
C GLU A 168 7.09 -19.98 -2.12
N GLY A 169 7.32 -19.59 -3.39
CA GLY A 169 6.25 -19.10 -4.26
C GLY A 169 5.14 -20.13 -4.49
N HIS A 170 5.51 -21.42 -4.60
CA HIS A 170 4.54 -22.52 -4.68
C HIS A 170 3.73 -22.65 -3.37
N ALA A 171 4.38 -22.62 -2.22
CA ALA A 171 3.71 -22.73 -0.91
C ALA A 171 2.70 -21.58 -0.70
N HIS A 172 3.08 -20.34 -1.06
CA HIS A 172 2.18 -19.18 -0.98
C HIS A 172 0.99 -19.31 -1.92
N ALA A 173 1.19 -19.82 -3.13
CA ALA A 173 0.11 -20.10 -4.08
C ALA A 173 -0.85 -21.17 -3.55
N VAL A 174 -0.33 -22.26 -2.99
CA VAL A 174 -1.15 -23.34 -2.38
C VAL A 174 -1.97 -22.79 -1.22
N LEU A 175 -1.37 -21.96 -0.36
CA LEU A 175 -2.09 -21.29 0.74
C LEU A 175 -3.25 -20.43 0.21
N ALA A 176 -2.99 -19.60 -0.79
CA ALA A 176 -4.01 -18.74 -1.41
C ALA A 176 -5.12 -19.56 -2.05
N ASN A 177 -4.79 -20.61 -2.82
CA ASN A 177 -5.78 -21.49 -3.46
C ASN A 177 -6.68 -22.20 -2.43
N ARG A 178 -6.09 -22.69 -1.35
CA ARG A 178 -6.86 -23.37 -0.30
C ARG A 178 -7.75 -22.40 0.46
N LEU A 179 -7.30 -21.19 0.71
CA LEU A 179 -8.12 -20.14 1.29
C LEU A 179 -9.27 -19.75 0.35
N ALA A 180 -8.99 -19.57 -0.94
CA ALA A 180 -10.01 -19.30 -1.95
C ALA A 180 -11.07 -20.43 -2.04
N ALA A 181 -10.62 -21.68 -2.01
CA ALA A 181 -11.51 -22.82 -2.00
C ALA A 181 -12.40 -22.90 -0.73
N TYR A 182 -11.83 -22.54 0.43
CA TYR A 182 -12.61 -22.48 1.68
C TYR A 182 -13.66 -21.37 1.66
N LEU A 183 -13.32 -20.21 1.11
CA LEU A 183 -14.21 -19.05 1.01
C LEU A 183 -15.19 -19.15 -0.17
N GLU A 184 -15.02 -20.13 -1.06
CA GLU A 184 -15.75 -20.27 -2.32
C GLU A 184 -15.67 -19.01 -3.21
N CYS A 185 -14.58 -18.22 -3.06
CA CYS A 185 -14.32 -17.03 -3.87
C CYS A 185 -12.82 -16.80 -4.04
N PRO A 186 -12.39 -16.19 -5.17
CA PRO A 186 -11.00 -15.84 -5.39
C PRO A 186 -10.46 -14.87 -4.34
N VAL A 187 -9.18 -15.00 -4.00
CA VAL A 187 -8.46 -14.07 -3.13
C VAL A 187 -7.46 -13.25 -3.94
N MET A 188 -7.08 -12.09 -3.42
CA MET A 188 -5.91 -11.36 -3.89
C MET A 188 -4.67 -11.83 -3.13
N LEU A 189 -3.54 -11.93 -3.80
CA LEU A 189 -2.28 -12.27 -3.18
C LEU A 189 -1.31 -11.10 -3.33
N VAL A 190 -0.80 -10.60 -2.20
CA VAL A 190 0.37 -9.71 -2.16
C VAL A 190 1.57 -10.60 -1.90
N PRO A 191 2.43 -10.86 -2.90
CA PRO A 191 3.55 -11.79 -2.76
C PRO A 191 4.67 -11.20 -1.91
N ARG A 192 5.59 -12.04 -1.42
CA ARG A 192 6.83 -11.55 -0.78
C ARG A 192 7.69 -10.76 -1.76
N ILE A 193 7.78 -11.24 -2.99
CA ILE A 193 8.44 -10.53 -4.09
C ILE A 193 7.40 -9.68 -4.82
N TYR A 194 7.02 -8.58 -4.21
CA TYR A 194 6.00 -7.65 -4.72
C TYR A 194 6.57 -6.53 -5.60
N ALA A 195 7.89 -6.48 -5.78
CA ALA A 195 8.59 -5.59 -6.72
C ALA A 195 9.79 -6.32 -7.33
N ASP A 196 10.16 -5.99 -8.57
CA ASP A 196 11.26 -6.68 -9.27
C ASP A 196 12.60 -6.47 -8.56
N GLU A 197 12.84 -5.31 -7.92
CA GLU A 197 14.07 -5.02 -7.16
C GLU A 197 14.28 -5.91 -5.93
N LEU A 198 13.25 -6.62 -5.47
CA LEU A 198 13.36 -7.56 -4.35
C LEU A 198 13.97 -8.90 -4.76
N VAL A 199 14.17 -9.15 -6.05
CA VAL A 199 14.85 -10.33 -6.56
C VAL A 199 16.35 -10.16 -6.37
N THR A 200 16.98 -11.06 -5.60
CA THR A 200 18.43 -11.02 -5.37
C THR A 200 19.03 -12.41 -5.51
N GLU A 201 20.26 -12.50 -6.06
CA GLU A 201 21.00 -13.77 -6.17
C GLU A 201 21.34 -14.39 -4.81
N ALA A 202 21.40 -13.59 -3.75
CA ALA A 202 21.65 -14.06 -2.38
C ALA A 202 20.45 -14.81 -1.78
N ASP A 203 19.26 -14.62 -2.35
CA ASP A 203 18.04 -15.32 -1.98
C ASP A 203 17.53 -16.15 -3.15
N GLU A 204 17.98 -17.41 -3.23
CA GLU A 204 17.60 -18.35 -4.31
C GLU A 204 16.08 -18.50 -4.46
N GLN A 205 15.31 -18.38 -3.38
CA GLN A 205 13.86 -18.44 -3.43
C GLN A 205 13.29 -17.24 -4.17
N SER A 206 13.91 -16.05 -4.05
CA SER A 206 13.42 -14.83 -4.72
C SER A 206 13.49 -14.92 -6.24
N VAL A 207 14.53 -15.57 -6.78
CA VAL A 207 14.80 -15.65 -8.24
C VAL A 207 13.67 -16.35 -9.00
N THR A 208 13.08 -17.38 -8.42
CA THR A 208 12.02 -18.17 -9.09
C THR A 208 10.65 -17.97 -8.46
N TYR A 209 10.55 -17.14 -7.41
CA TYR A 209 9.35 -16.99 -6.59
C TYR A 209 8.08 -16.69 -7.40
N LEU A 210 8.13 -15.69 -8.27
CA LEU A 210 6.97 -15.29 -9.07
C LEU A 210 6.58 -16.35 -10.09
N ASP A 211 7.54 -17.04 -10.70
CA ASP A 211 7.28 -18.12 -11.66
C ASP A 211 6.68 -19.34 -10.95
N ASP A 212 7.24 -19.77 -9.82
CA ASP A 212 6.72 -20.88 -9.00
C ASP A 212 5.29 -20.58 -8.52
N MET A 213 5.05 -19.33 -8.09
CA MET A 213 3.73 -18.87 -7.68
C MET A 213 2.75 -18.88 -8.85
N ALA A 214 3.11 -18.30 -10.00
CA ALA A 214 2.22 -18.16 -11.15
C ALA A 214 1.83 -19.49 -11.80
N VAL A 215 2.70 -20.51 -11.70
CA VAL A 215 2.38 -21.87 -12.17
C VAL A 215 1.34 -22.55 -11.27
N SER A 216 1.35 -22.23 -9.99
CA SER A 216 0.57 -22.94 -8.97
C SER A 216 -0.70 -22.22 -8.56
N LEU A 217 -0.76 -20.90 -8.68
CA LEU A 217 -1.89 -20.06 -8.26
C LEU A 217 -3.06 -20.24 -9.23
N ASP A 218 -4.29 -20.32 -8.70
CA ASP A 218 -5.50 -20.31 -9.51
C ASP A 218 -5.61 -19.00 -10.31
N LEU A 219 -5.91 -19.10 -11.60
CA LEU A 219 -6.01 -17.94 -12.51
C LEU A 219 -7.12 -16.94 -12.14
N ALA A 220 -8.10 -17.36 -11.34
CA ALA A 220 -9.12 -16.46 -10.79
C ALA A 220 -8.58 -15.53 -9.71
N CYS A 221 -7.47 -15.90 -9.05
CA CYS A 221 -6.81 -15.07 -8.05
C CYS A 221 -6.03 -13.93 -8.71
N ALA A 222 -6.10 -12.73 -8.15
CA ALA A 222 -5.32 -11.58 -8.61
C ALA A 222 -4.02 -11.45 -7.80
N ILE A 223 -2.99 -10.89 -8.43
CA ILE A 223 -1.69 -10.61 -7.81
C ILE A 223 -1.55 -9.10 -7.66
N MET A 224 -1.17 -8.62 -6.48
CA MET A 224 -0.78 -7.23 -6.26
C MET A 224 0.74 -7.08 -6.39
N HIS A 225 1.19 -6.04 -7.11
CA HIS A 225 2.61 -5.85 -7.42
C HIS A 225 2.94 -4.37 -7.58
N CYS A 226 4.13 -3.94 -7.12
CA CYS A 226 4.54 -2.53 -7.22
C CYS A 226 5.19 -2.17 -8.56
N GLY A 227 5.53 -3.15 -9.39
CA GLY A 227 6.26 -2.93 -10.63
C GLY A 227 7.77 -3.17 -10.47
N SER A 228 8.59 -2.37 -11.17
CA SER A 228 10.05 -2.53 -11.17
C SER A 228 10.69 -2.29 -9.80
N HIS A 229 10.13 -1.36 -9.02
CA HIS A 229 10.62 -0.97 -7.69
C HIS A 229 9.48 -0.94 -6.69
N ILE A 230 9.78 -0.99 -5.39
CA ILE A 230 8.82 -0.76 -4.30
C ILE A 230 8.16 0.61 -4.49
N VAL A 231 8.96 1.61 -4.86
CA VAL A 231 8.50 2.94 -5.27
C VAL A 231 8.85 3.14 -6.74
N ALA A 232 8.04 2.59 -7.63
CA ALA A 232 8.32 2.57 -9.06
C ALA A 232 8.23 3.97 -9.68
N PRO A 233 9.25 4.45 -10.42
CA PRO A 233 9.21 5.73 -11.11
C PRO A 233 8.10 5.79 -12.16
N SER A 234 7.82 4.68 -12.80
CA SER A 234 6.67 4.55 -13.70
C SER A 234 6.05 3.17 -13.63
N ILE A 235 4.73 3.12 -13.86
CA ILE A 235 3.93 1.91 -14.02
C ILE A 235 3.17 2.08 -15.32
N GLY A 236 3.90 2.05 -16.43
CA GLY A 236 3.33 2.29 -17.76
C GLY A 236 2.43 1.15 -18.22
N ARG A 237 1.50 1.46 -19.15
CA ARG A 237 0.59 0.46 -19.73
C ARG A 237 1.33 -0.74 -20.33
N GLY A 238 2.48 -0.50 -20.98
CA GLY A 238 3.32 -1.56 -21.54
C GLY A 238 3.86 -2.51 -20.48
N GLU A 239 4.29 -1.98 -19.34
CA GLU A 239 4.78 -2.75 -18.21
C GLU A 239 3.65 -3.58 -17.57
N ALA A 240 2.48 -2.98 -17.34
CA ALA A 240 1.32 -3.69 -16.81
C ALA A 240 0.92 -4.87 -17.69
N VAL A 241 0.87 -4.66 -19.01
CA VAL A 241 0.54 -5.71 -19.97
C VAL A 241 1.61 -6.79 -20.03
N ALA A 242 2.89 -6.42 -20.01
CA ALA A 242 4.00 -7.38 -20.02
C ALA A 242 3.98 -8.25 -18.76
N ARG A 243 3.79 -7.64 -17.58
CA ARG A 243 3.69 -8.34 -16.30
C ARG A 243 2.50 -9.31 -16.28
N ALA A 244 1.30 -8.85 -16.64
CA ALA A 244 0.10 -9.69 -16.67
C ALA A 244 0.27 -10.88 -17.62
N ARG A 245 0.87 -10.66 -18.80
CA ARG A 245 1.17 -11.73 -19.77
C ARG A 245 2.17 -12.74 -19.23
N SER A 246 3.23 -12.26 -18.56
CA SER A 246 4.25 -13.10 -17.95
C SER A 246 3.66 -14.02 -16.87
N LEU A 247 2.91 -13.46 -15.93
CA LEU A 247 2.34 -14.20 -14.81
C LEU A 247 1.00 -14.88 -15.14
N LYS A 248 0.37 -14.55 -16.28
CA LYS A 248 -0.95 -15.06 -16.71
C LYS A 248 -2.11 -14.77 -15.74
N HIS A 249 -1.89 -13.87 -14.78
CA HIS A 249 -2.86 -13.46 -13.78
C HIS A 249 -3.24 -11.99 -13.97
N ARG A 250 -4.37 -11.60 -13.39
CA ARG A 250 -4.71 -10.19 -13.25
C ARG A 250 -3.75 -9.54 -12.27
N ILE A 251 -3.07 -8.48 -12.71
CA ILE A 251 -2.17 -7.70 -11.87
C ILE A 251 -2.89 -6.43 -11.43
N ILE A 252 -2.90 -6.18 -10.12
CA ILE A 252 -3.35 -4.94 -9.50
C ILE A 252 -2.10 -4.25 -8.97
N PHE A 253 -1.81 -3.05 -9.46
CA PHE A 253 -0.64 -2.31 -9.01
C PHE A 253 -0.89 -1.67 -7.65
N TRP A 254 0.02 -1.97 -6.71
CA TRP A 254 0.16 -1.29 -5.43
C TRP A 254 1.14 -0.14 -5.62
N ASP A 255 0.64 1.09 -5.66
CA ASP A 255 1.45 2.25 -5.99
C ASP A 255 1.89 3.01 -4.74
N ASN A 256 3.20 3.05 -4.50
CA ASN A 256 3.84 3.71 -3.36
C ASN A 256 4.42 5.08 -3.70
N VAL A 257 4.03 5.70 -4.83
CA VAL A 257 4.65 6.96 -5.28
C VAL A 257 4.64 8.08 -4.23
N TYR A 258 3.63 8.10 -3.40
CA TYR A 258 3.49 9.10 -2.33
C TYR A 258 3.73 8.54 -0.93
N ALA A 259 4.06 7.27 -0.80
CA ALA A 259 4.40 6.69 0.50
C ALA A 259 5.61 7.42 1.11
N GLN A 260 5.56 7.66 2.42
CA GLN A 260 6.62 8.42 3.11
C GLN A 260 7.13 7.72 4.38
N ASP A 261 6.56 6.58 4.73
CA ASP A 261 6.92 5.79 5.92
C ASP A 261 8.38 5.31 5.91
N TYR A 262 8.95 5.06 4.73
CA TYR A 262 10.37 4.72 4.57
C TYR A 262 11.30 5.95 4.61
N CYS A 263 10.76 7.18 4.50
CA CYS A 263 11.52 8.44 4.50
C CYS A 263 10.78 9.54 5.29
N PRO A 264 10.65 9.40 6.61
CA PRO A 264 9.73 10.18 7.45
C PRO A 264 10.00 11.68 7.53
N ARG A 265 11.07 12.18 6.89
CA ARG A 265 11.35 13.62 6.75
C ARG A 265 10.93 14.18 5.38
N ARG A 266 10.45 13.34 4.48
CA ARG A 266 10.03 13.76 3.15
C ARG A 266 8.51 13.63 3.00
N LEU A 267 7.97 14.51 2.20
CA LEU A 267 6.58 14.49 1.77
C LEU A 267 6.57 14.68 0.25
N PHE A 268 5.82 13.84 -0.46
CA PHE A 268 5.69 13.88 -1.90
C PHE A 268 4.27 14.26 -2.27
N THR A 269 4.12 15.32 -3.06
CA THR A 269 2.83 15.86 -3.49
C THR A 269 2.85 16.36 -4.93
N GLY A 270 3.87 15.99 -5.69
CA GLY A 270 4.00 16.38 -7.09
C GLY A 270 2.97 15.75 -8.02
N PRO A 271 3.00 16.03 -9.31
CA PRO A 271 2.08 15.48 -10.29
C PRO A 271 2.10 13.94 -10.32
N TYR A 272 0.93 13.32 -10.50
CA TYR A 272 0.81 11.86 -10.62
C TYR A 272 1.15 11.44 -12.05
N ARG A 273 2.42 11.13 -12.28
CA ARG A 273 2.96 10.83 -13.61
C ARG A 273 3.49 9.41 -13.74
N GLY A 274 3.64 8.94 -14.98
CA GLY A 274 4.19 7.62 -15.29
C GLY A 274 3.23 6.45 -14.99
N ARG A 275 1.91 6.72 -14.88
CA ARG A 275 0.85 5.73 -14.62
C ARG A 275 -0.21 5.71 -15.72
N ASP A 276 0.11 6.26 -16.88
CA ASP A 276 -0.85 6.42 -17.97
C ASP A 276 -1.41 5.10 -18.47
N GLY A 277 -2.74 5.05 -18.51
CA GLY A 277 -3.46 3.91 -19.07
C GLY A 277 -3.44 2.62 -18.24
N VAL A 278 -2.94 2.67 -17.01
CA VAL A 278 -3.09 1.58 -16.03
C VAL A 278 -4.50 1.61 -15.46
N ASN A 279 -5.21 0.47 -15.55
CA ASN A 279 -6.61 0.38 -15.12
C ASN A 279 -6.77 -0.19 -13.72
N ASP A 280 -5.88 -1.10 -13.32
CA ASP A 280 -5.89 -1.78 -12.03
C ASP A 280 -4.75 -1.21 -11.18
N ILE A 281 -5.03 -0.14 -10.44
CA ILE A 281 -4.03 0.56 -9.63
C ILE A 281 -4.66 1.14 -8.37
N MET A 282 -4.01 0.94 -7.23
CA MET A 282 -4.44 1.46 -5.95
C MET A 282 -3.28 2.19 -5.28
N LEU A 283 -3.55 3.37 -4.73
CA LEU A 283 -2.55 4.22 -4.08
C LEU A 283 -2.38 3.83 -2.61
N ASN A 284 -1.14 3.58 -2.19
CA ASN A 284 -0.72 3.50 -0.80
C ASN A 284 0.00 4.80 -0.40
N PRO A 285 -0.69 5.77 0.23
CA PRO A 285 -0.13 7.10 0.44
C PRO A 285 0.54 7.27 1.80
N THR A 286 0.15 8.28 2.60
CA THR A 286 0.91 8.73 3.77
C THR A 286 0.31 8.35 5.12
N GLY A 287 -1.01 8.12 5.19
CA GLY A 287 -1.76 8.01 6.44
C GLY A 287 -2.10 9.35 7.10
N MET A 288 -1.67 10.48 6.53
CA MET A 288 -2.09 11.82 6.94
C MET A 288 -3.36 12.18 6.17
N ILE A 289 -4.49 12.23 6.87
CA ILE A 289 -5.81 12.23 6.20
C ILE A 289 -6.03 13.40 5.24
N GLU A 290 -5.64 14.62 5.61
CA GLU A 290 -5.84 15.79 4.72
C GLU A 290 -4.92 15.69 3.49
N THR A 291 -3.72 15.21 3.69
CA THR A 291 -2.75 14.93 2.63
C THR A 291 -3.27 13.84 1.70
N ASP A 292 -3.77 12.74 2.25
CA ASP A 292 -4.25 11.61 1.47
C ASP A 292 -5.49 11.99 0.62
N LEU A 293 -6.37 12.83 1.15
CA LEU A 293 -7.50 13.37 0.39
C LEU A 293 -7.03 14.22 -0.81
N LEU A 294 -5.97 15.02 -0.64
CA LEU A 294 -5.34 15.77 -1.73
C LEU A 294 -4.66 14.85 -2.75
N LEU A 295 -3.92 13.84 -2.27
CA LEU A 295 -3.22 12.89 -3.14
C LEU A 295 -4.18 12.07 -4.01
N LEU A 296 -5.38 11.78 -3.50
CA LEU A 296 -6.44 11.16 -4.29
C LEU A 296 -6.96 12.10 -5.40
N ASP A 297 -7.08 13.42 -5.14
CA ASP A 297 -7.41 14.39 -6.20
C ASP A 297 -6.31 14.42 -7.27
N ILE A 298 -5.04 14.41 -6.87
CA ILE A 298 -3.89 14.38 -7.78
C ILE A 298 -3.89 13.07 -8.59
N MET A 299 -4.12 11.91 -7.96
CA MET A 299 -4.23 10.61 -8.63
C MET A 299 -5.39 10.55 -9.61
N ALA A 300 -6.49 11.25 -9.35
CA ALA A 300 -7.65 11.26 -10.23
C ALA A 300 -7.37 11.92 -11.58
N ASP A 301 -6.41 12.85 -11.64
CA ASP A 301 -5.94 13.56 -12.84
C ASP A 301 -7.07 14.20 -13.65
N THR A 302 -8.05 14.77 -12.93
CA THR A 302 -9.21 15.42 -13.55
C THR A 302 -8.97 16.89 -13.86
N GLN A 303 -7.92 17.49 -13.30
CA GLN A 303 -7.50 18.88 -13.45
C GLN A 303 -5.96 18.93 -13.49
N SER A 304 -5.40 20.06 -13.94
CA SER A 304 -3.95 20.25 -13.85
C SER A 304 -3.48 20.25 -12.38
N TRP A 305 -2.29 19.76 -12.13
CA TRP A 305 -1.73 19.73 -10.77
C TRP A 305 -1.73 21.11 -10.09
N PRO A 306 -1.34 22.24 -10.75
CA PRO A 306 -1.44 23.58 -10.14
C PRO A 306 -2.87 23.96 -9.76
N ASP A 307 -3.87 23.57 -10.55
CA ASP A 307 -5.27 23.86 -10.24
C ASP A 307 -5.75 23.06 -9.02
N ILE A 308 -5.32 21.80 -8.89
CA ILE A 308 -5.62 20.98 -7.72
C ILE A 308 -5.00 21.60 -6.45
N ILE A 309 -3.72 21.97 -6.50
CA ILE A 309 -3.01 22.63 -5.39
C ILE A 309 -3.74 23.92 -4.96
N LYS A 310 -4.11 24.74 -5.93
CA LYS A 310 -4.87 25.97 -5.68
C LYS A 310 -6.26 25.70 -5.10
N ALA A 311 -6.97 24.70 -5.62
CA ALA A 311 -8.30 24.32 -5.13
C ALA A 311 -8.27 23.80 -3.68
N ALA A 312 -7.16 23.19 -3.27
CA ALA A 312 -6.91 22.77 -1.90
C ALA A 312 -6.61 23.93 -0.93
N GLY A 313 -6.56 25.17 -1.42
CA GLY A 313 -6.27 26.37 -0.63
C GLY A 313 -4.82 26.45 -0.16
N ILE A 314 -3.91 25.84 -0.89
CA ILE A 314 -2.47 25.92 -0.67
C ILE A 314 -1.99 27.24 -1.25
N PRO A 315 -1.16 28.04 -0.53
CA PRO A 315 -0.67 29.35 -1.01
C PRO A 315 0.14 29.21 -2.31
N ASP A 316 0.07 30.23 -3.17
CA ASP A 316 0.82 30.25 -4.44
C ASP A 316 2.34 30.16 -4.22
N GLU A 317 2.84 30.61 -3.07
CA GLU A 317 4.25 30.50 -2.68
C GLU A 317 4.72 29.05 -2.56
N PHE A 318 3.82 28.08 -2.36
CA PHE A 318 4.17 26.66 -2.38
C PHE A 318 4.72 26.24 -3.76
N MET A 319 4.30 26.88 -4.84
CA MET A 319 4.81 26.58 -6.18
C MET A 319 6.33 26.81 -6.28
N ILE A 320 6.88 27.75 -5.50
CA ILE A 320 8.34 27.98 -5.40
C ILE A 320 9.01 26.78 -4.72
N LEU A 321 8.31 26.11 -3.81
CA LEU A 321 8.83 24.97 -3.05
C LEU A 321 8.58 23.63 -3.73
N ALA A 322 7.85 23.60 -4.87
CA ALA A 322 7.36 22.39 -5.51
C ALA A 322 8.46 21.34 -5.75
N ALA A 323 9.65 21.77 -6.18
CA ALA A 323 10.79 20.88 -6.42
C ALA A 323 11.20 20.04 -5.19
N TYR A 324 11.00 20.55 -3.98
CA TYR A 324 11.33 19.83 -2.73
C TYR A 324 10.29 18.78 -2.35
N PHE A 325 9.08 18.88 -2.91
CA PHE A 325 7.92 18.03 -2.63
C PHE A 325 7.47 17.24 -3.86
N ASP A 326 8.24 17.25 -4.94
CA ASP A 326 7.83 16.69 -6.23
C ASP A 326 7.66 15.16 -6.13
N ALA A 327 8.75 14.41 -6.08
CA ALA A 327 8.72 12.97 -6.16
C ALA A 327 9.93 12.32 -5.46
N PRO A 328 9.87 11.00 -5.20
CA PRO A 328 10.99 10.20 -4.70
C PRO A 328 12.18 10.18 -5.66
N TYR A 329 13.29 9.58 -5.21
CA TYR A 329 14.45 9.33 -6.07
C TYR A 329 14.13 8.45 -7.27
N GLY A 330 14.85 8.68 -8.37
CA GLY A 330 14.70 7.91 -9.60
C GLY A 330 13.56 8.40 -10.50
N PHE A 331 12.83 9.42 -10.07
CA PHE A 331 11.86 10.13 -10.91
C PHE A 331 12.52 11.29 -11.62
N ASP A 332 12.12 11.56 -12.85
CA ASP A 332 12.51 12.78 -13.56
C ASP A 332 11.97 14.00 -12.81
N ALA A 333 12.84 15.01 -12.64
CA ALA A 333 12.43 16.25 -11.97
C ALA A 333 11.44 17.03 -12.84
N GLU A 334 10.31 17.41 -12.25
CA GLU A 334 9.29 18.26 -12.90
C GLU A 334 9.59 19.75 -12.69
N PHE A 335 10.22 20.09 -11.58
CA PHE A 335 10.43 21.47 -11.15
C PHE A 335 11.90 21.77 -10.90
N ASP A 336 12.31 22.99 -11.26
CA ASP A 336 13.63 23.51 -10.92
C ASP A 336 13.74 23.90 -9.45
N LEU A 337 14.93 23.68 -8.86
CA LEU A 337 15.21 24.11 -7.49
C LEU A 337 15.26 25.63 -7.41
N PRO A 338 14.55 26.28 -6.47
CA PRO A 338 14.64 27.70 -6.27
C PRO A 338 15.95 28.11 -5.55
N ASP A 339 16.28 29.40 -5.63
CA ASP A 339 17.30 29.98 -4.75
C ASP A 339 16.90 29.87 -3.28
N ASP A 340 17.90 29.76 -2.39
CA ASP A 340 17.68 29.65 -0.95
C ASP A 340 16.89 30.82 -0.37
N ALA A 341 17.11 32.04 -0.88
CA ALA A 341 16.39 33.23 -0.40
C ALA A 341 14.90 33.15 -0.75
N ASP A 342 14.58 32.78 -1.98
CA ASP A 342 13.20 32.62 -2.45
C ASP A 342 12.50 31.47 -1.71
N ALA A 343 13.20 30.34 -1.53
CA ALA A 343 12.68 29.22 -0.77
C ALA A 343 12.37 29.59 0.68
N LEU A 344 13.26 30.33 1.36
CA LEU A 344 13.04 30.79 2.73
C LEU A 344 11.87 31.79 2.81
N ALA A 345 11.76 32.71 1.85
CA ALA A 345 10.64 33.65 1.79
C ALA A 345 9.30 32.92 1.60
N ALA A 346 9.24 31.95 0.70
CA ALA A 346 8.08 31.11 0.48
C ALA A 346 7.71 30.29 1.75
N LEU A 347 8.72 29.71 2.42
CA LEU A 347 8.53 28.97 3.67
C LEU A 347 7.95 29.85 4.79
N GLU A 348 8.30 31.14 4.87
CA GLU A 348 7.70 32.05 5.85
C GLU A 348 6.19 32.18 5.64
N VAL A 349 5.72 32.28 4.41
CA VAL A 349 4.30 32.36 4.10
C VAL A 349 3.57 31.04 4.41
N VAL A 350 4.11 29.92 3.89
CA VAL A 350 3.46 28.60 4.03
C VAL A 350 3.47 28.11 5.49
N LEU A 351 4.49 28.44 6.27
CA LEU A 351 4.57 28.07 7.70
C LEU A 351 3.68 28.93 8.59
N TRP A 352 3.60 30.25 8.34
CA TRP A 352 3.08 31.16 9.35
C TRP A 352 1.78 31.88 8.92
N SER A 353 1.57 32.08 7.62
CA SER A 353 0.40 32.77 7.09
C SER A 353 -0.70 31.81 6.65
N TRP A 354 -0.34 30.61 6.18
CA TRP A 354 -1.28 29.60 5.79
C TRP A 354 -1.90 28.89 7.01
N LYS A 355 -3.23 28.87 7.08
CA LYS A 355 -3.99 28.25 8.17
C LYS A 355 -4.94 27.20 7.60
N SER A 356 -4.52 25.95 7.64
CA SER A 356 -5.26 24.83 7.08
C SER A 356 -4.97 23.55 7.89
N PRO A 357 -5.87 22.56 7.89
CA PRO A 357 -5.54 21.22 8.37
C PRO A 357 -4.34 20.61 7.63
N LEU A 358 -4.22 20.79 6.31
CA LEU A 358 -3.04 20.40 5.51
C LEU A 358 -1.74 21.02 6.05
N GLN A 359 -1.76 22.32 6.36
CA GLN A 359 -0.59 22.99 6.91
C GLN A 359 -0.11 22.35 8.23
N ARG A 360 -1.03 21.85 9.06
CA ARG A 360 -0.68 21.19 10.31
C ARG A 360 0.02 19.85 10.06
N GLU A 361 -0.44 19.08 9.08
CA GLU A 361 0.20 17.84 8.67
C GLU A 361 1.57 18.12 8.03
N TRP A 362 1.68 19.19 7.23
CA TRP A 362 2.91 19.52 6.51
C TRP A 362 3.94 20.29 7.36
N TYR A 363 3.53 20.83 8.49
CA TYR A 363 4.40 21.65 9.34
C TYR A 363 5.76 21.02 9.66
N PRO A 364 5.88 19.73 10.04
CA PRO A 364 7.17 19.11 10.31
C PRO A 364 8.10 19.08 9.10
N TYR A 365 7.56 18.84 7.91
CA TYR A 365 8.29 18.77 6.65
C TYR A 365 8.77 20.15 6.20
N LEU A 366 7.89 21.15 6.28
CA LEU A 366 8.20 22.55 5.97
C LEU A 366 9.27 23.11 6.91
N MET A 367 9.14 22.84 8.22
CA MET A 367 10.17 23.22 9.21
C MET A 367 11.48 22.48 9.00
N GLY A 368 11.41 21.19 8.65
CA GLY A 368 12.58 20.40 8.30
C GLY A 368 13.34 21.02 7.13
N LEU A 369 12.65 21.33 6.03
CA LEU A 369 13.22 21.98 4.86
C LEU A 369 13.85 23.35 5.21
N LYS A 370 13.13 24.19 5.98
CA LYS A 370 13.67 25.47 6.45
C LYS A 370 14.99 25.30 7.20
N HIS A 371 15.05 24.36 8.14
CA HIS A 371 16.26 24.08 8.90
C HIS A 371 17.40 23.58 8.00
N ASP A 372 17.11 22.72 7.04
CA ASP A 372 18.11 22.19 6.10
C ASP A 372 18.72 23.31 5.24
N ILE A 373 17.91 24.24 4.76
CA ILE A 373 18.38 25.41 4.00
C ILE A 373 19.27 26.32 4.89
N LEU A 374 18.83 26.61 6.13
CA LEU A 374 19.60 27.43 7.05
C LEU A 374 20.94 26.78 7.45
N ILE A 375 20.99 25.46 7.58
CA ILE A 375 22.21 24.70 7.82
C ILE A 375 23.15 24.78 6.62
N ARG A 376 22.63 24.62 5.41
CA ARG A 376 23.40 24.74 4.16
C ARG A 376 24.03 26.13 4.04
N ARG A 377 23.32 27.18 4.44
CA ARG A 377 23.80 28.55 4.45
C ARG A 377 24.76 28.87 5.61
N GLY A 378 24.97 27.96 6.54
CA GLY A 378 25.81 28.17 7.73
C GLY A 378 25.14 29.00 8.82
N GLU A 379 23.84 29.29 8.71
CA GLU A 379 23.09 30.10 9.69
C GLU A 379 22.61 29.25 10.90
N LEU A 380 22.59 27.93 10.76
CA LEU A 380 22.34 26.98 11.84
C LEU A 380 23.44 25.92 11.94
N PRO A 381 23.83 25.49 13.17
CA PRO A 381 24.85 24.48 13.35
C PRO A 381 24.33 23.09 12.91
N LYS A 382 25.20 22.31 12.25
CA LYS A 382 24.90 20.92 11.82
C LYS A 382 24.43 19.99 12.95
N LEU A 383 24.76 20.29 14.21
CA LEU A 383 24.36 19.51 15.40
C LEU A 383 22.85 19.45 15.61
N ARG A 384 22.06 20.26 14.91
CA ARG A 384 20.59 20.16 14.94
C ARG A 384 20.01 19.17 13.93
N ILE A 385 20.82 18.62 13.02
CA ILE A 385 20.40 17.48 12.20
C ILE A 385 20.43 16.25 13.12
N THR A 386 19.34 15.99 13.80
CA THR A 386 19.22 14.77 14.58
C THR A 386 19.02 13.59 13.65
N LYS A 387 20.05 12.74 13.57
CA LYS A 387 20.02 11.36 13.09
C LYS A 387 19.55 11.14 11.63
N THR A 388 20.46 10.66 10.81
CA THR A 388 20.35 9.68 9.68
C THR A 388 19.11 9.70 8.78
N GLN A 389 18.27 10.72 8.81
CA GLN A 389 17.14 10.84 7.92
C GLN A 389 17.51 11.77 6.76
N THR A 390 17.36 11.26 5.55
CA THR A 390 17.53 12.05 4.32
C THR A 390 16.58 13.26 4.37
N SER A 391 17.13 14.47 4.41
CA SER A 391 16.32 15.69 4.30
C SER A 391 15.83 15.86 2.86
N ALA A 392 14.76 16.61 2.64
CA ALA A 392 14.30 16.96 1.30
C ALA A 392 15.44 17.60 0.48
N LEU A 393 16.24 18.50 1.10
CA LEU A 393 17.38 19.13 0.47
C LEU A 393 18.50 18.13 0.16
N ALA A 394 18.89 17.28 1.12
CA ALA A 394 19.91 16.26 0.90
C ALA A 394 19.52 15.29 -0.24
N SER A 395 18.24 15.02 -0.40
CA SER A 395 17.74 14.21 -1.50
C SER A 395 18.03 14.79 -2.87
N HIS A 396 17.84 16.09 -3.05
CA HIS A 396 18.16 16.77 -4.31
C HIS A 396 19.67 16.92 -4.55
N LEU A 397 20.44 17.07 -3.47
CA LEU A 397 21.91 17.18 -3.55
C LEU A 397 22.57 15.82 -3.80
N LEU A 398 21.91 14.73 -3.38
CA LEU A 398 22.37 13.35 -3.53
C LEU A 398 21.66 12.62 -4.68
N ALA A 399 20.95 13.36 -5.57
CA ALA A 399 20.48 12.77 -6.82
C ALA A 399 21.67 12.10 -7.51
N PRO A 400 21.58 10.85 -7.98
CA PRO A 400 22.73 10.02 -8.27
C PRO A 400 23.61 10.70 -9.32
N GLN A 401 24.74 11.22 -8.90
CA GLN A 401 25.90 11.19 -9.75
C GLN A 401 26.15 9.69 -9.94
N THR A 402 25.79 9.22 -11.11
CA THR A 402 25.98 7.86 -11.59
C THR A 402 27.29 7.30 -11.06
N GLY A 403 27.23 6.31 -10.15
CA GLY A 403 28.38 5.54 -9.75
C GLY A 403 28.76 5.65 -8.27
N PHE A 404 27.92 5.22 -7.35
CA PHE A 404 28.42 4.70 -6.08
C PHE A 404 28.92 3.26 -6.35
N LYS A 405 30.20 3.15 -6.72
CA LYS A 405 30.94 1.92 -6.44
C LYS A 405 31.16 1.92 -4.93
N ALA A 406 30.67 0.91 -4.24
CA ALA A 406 31.17 0.58 -2.91
C ALA A 406 32.67 0.30 -3.08
N ASP A 407 33.51 1.20 -2.60
CA ASP A 407 34.93 0.92 -2.47
C ASP A 407 35.06 -0.17 -1.42
N ASP A 408 35.54 -1.33 -1.87
CA ASP A 408 36.07 -2.42 -1.06
C ASP A 408 37.18 -1.86 -0.18
N GLU A 409 36.88 -1.49 1.05
CA GLU A 409 37.90 -1.35 2.07
C GLU A 409 38.32 -2.75 2.52
N THR A 410 39.25 -3.31 1.76
CA THR A 410 40.13 -4.36 2.27
C THR A 410 40.96 -3.76 3.40
N ALA A 411 40.57 -4.07 4.63
CA ALA A 411 41.43 -3.87 5.79
C ALA A 411 42.61 -4.82 5.67
N ASP A 412 43.77 -4.31 5.24
CA ASP A 412 45.05 -4.95 5.45
C ASP A 412 45.37 -4.84 6.95
N ASP A 413 45.26 -5.98 7.59
CA ASP A 413 45.76 -6.25 8.94
C ASP A 413 47.25 -6.64 8.81
N GLU A 414 48.16 -5.72 9.08
CA GLU A 414 49.57 -6.05 9.37
C GLU A 414 50.16 -5.15 10.46
N THR A 415 50.47 -5.81 11.55
CA THR A 415 51.38 -5.60 12.69
C THR A 415 50.72 -5.26 14.02
#